data_8d77b76292a903afe4bc195f104f89dc
#
_entry.id   8d77b76292a903afe4bc195f104f89dc
#
_cell.length_a   1.000
_cell.length_b   1.000
_cell.length_c   1.000
_cell.angle_alpha   90.00
_cell.angle_beta   90.00
_cell.angle_gamma   90.00
#
_symmetry.space_group_name_H-M   'P 1'
#
loop_
_entity.id
_entity.type
_entity.pdbx_description
1 polymer ?
#
loop_
_entity_poly.entity_id
_entity_poly.type
_entity_poly.pdbx_seq_one_letter_code
_entity_poly.pdbx_strand_id
1 'polypeptide(L)'
;TNEGGWFDMDMVRFRFGFPEKVGGWSKFTNVNFLGSCRALHSWKALDGTDFIGVGTNLKYYILEGQQFYDITPIRLTSSAGDATFATGADTLNGAISAVSETIVIDSATGFPASGRVKIGSEEITYASISSVTLNGCARGQNGTTAAAHADGAAIACCTITVTENDHGALDSDFVTFTDAASLGGLITAAVLNQEYQITTIVSSNAYQIEARTVSSIPSITTTNGLNPTFVFCNASDSGSGGSAAVAAYQINTGLDTTISGNGWNAGTWGRGTWNSATDLSVSGQTLRIWSHDNFGEDLLINPRDGNIFYWNKTDGTGVRAKSLTTVGATDPPIVAKIVLVSDVSRHVILFGCNPENSTTQDPLLIRFGSQESLLTWSASATNSAGDLRLGSGSEIIAAIETKQQIMVFTDVSLHAMQFLGPPF
;
A
#
# COMPACT_ATOMS: atom_id res chain seq x y z
N THR A 1 23.50 30.72 39.29
CA THR A 1 24.17 29.49 38.90
C THR A 1 23.83 28.44 39.93
N ASN A 2 23.18 27.36 39.47
CA ASN A 2 22.82 26.23 40.32
C ASN A 2 24.08 25.35 40.43
N GLU A 3 24.99 25.69 41.35
CA GLU A 3 26.18 24.86 41.60
C GLU A 3 25.74 23.49 42.12
N GLY A 4 26.11 22.44 41.38
CA GLY A 4 25.71 21.06 41.66
C GLY A 4 24.51 20.51 40.84
N GLY A 5 23.97 21.29 39.91
CA GLY A 5 23.00 20.81 38.94
C GLY A 5 23.65 20.17 37.72
N TRP A 6 22.92 19.28 37.08
CA TRP A 6 23.34 18.69 35.78
C TRP A 6 23.17 19.74 34.69
N PHE A 7 24.25 20.00 33.92
CA PHE A 7 24.24 21.01 32.87
C PHE A 7 23.82 20.44 31.51
N ASP A 8 24.27 19.23 31.21
CA ASP A 8 23.96 18.54 29.96
C ASP A 8 24.01 17.04 30.19
N MET A 9 23.09 16.30 29.54
CA MET A 9 23.00 14.84 29.66
C MET A 9 22.43 14.22 28.41
N ASP A 10 23.09 13.19 27.91
CA ASP A 10 22.60 12.36 26.82
C ASP A 10 22.45 10.91 27.28
N MET A 11 21.40 10.22 26.80
CA MET A 11 21.11 8.81 27.13
C MET A 11 20.98 8.51 28.64
N VAL A 12 20.47 9.46 29.42
CA VAL A 12 20.26 9.35 30.87
C VAL A 12 18.81 9.60 31.22
N ARG A 13 18.26 8.81 32.11
CA ARG A 13 16.97 9.05 32.78
C ARG A 13 17.15 9.19 34.29
N PHE A 14 16.27 9.92 34.94
CA PHE A 14 16.21 9.98 36.40
C PHE A 14 15.18 9.00 36.92
N ARG A 15 15.61 8.08 37.79
CA ARG A 15 14.73 7.15 38.49
C ARG A 15 14.96 7.30 40.00
N PHE A 16 13.91 7.58 40.74
CA PHE A 16 13.98 7.84 42.17
C PHE A 16 14.98 8.95 42.56
N GLY A 17 15.17 9.95 41.69
CA GLY A 17 16.09 11.07 41.91
C GLY A 17 17.55 10.77 41.53
N PHE A 18 17.88 9.58 41.08
CA PHE A 18 19.24 9.21 40.65
C PHE A 18 19.33 9.10 39.13
N PRO A 19 20.45 9.60 38.51
CA PRO A 19 20.69 9.43 37.10
C PRO A 19 21.01 7.95 36.80
N GLU A 20 20.35 7.40 35.82
CA GLU A 20 20.52 6.04 35.34
C GLU A 20 20.72 6.06 33.83
N LYS A 21 21.70 5.35 33.29
CA LYS A 21 21.86 5.21 31.86
C LYS A 21 20.62 4.59 31.25
N VAL A 22 20.08 5.20 30.19
CA VAL A 22 19.12 4.55 29.32
C VAL A 22 19.87 3.43 28.61
N GLY A 23 19.42 2.18 28.77
CA GLY A 23 20.01 1.03 28.08
C GLY A 23 19.96 1.19 26.58
N GLY A 24 20.76 0.42 25.85
CA GLY A 24 20.72 0.41 24.39
C GLY A 24 19.37 -0.11 23.85
N TRP A 25 19.11 0.17 22.59
CA TRP A 25 17.92 -0.33 21.89
C TRP A 25 18.05 -1.82 21.61
N SER A 26 17.02 -2.58 21.94
CA SER A 26 16.87 -3.95 21.48
C SER A 26 15.72 -4.05 20.51
N LYS A 27 15.81 -4.95 19.53
CA LYS A 27 14.69 -5.20 18.63
C LYS A 27 13.52 -5.77 19.43
N PHE A 28 12.33 -5.20 19.26
CA PHE A 28 11.11 -5.72 19.85
C PHE A 28 10.69 -7.04 19.19
N THR A 29 10.87 -7.14 17.86
CA THR A 29 10.61 -8.34 17.05
C THR A 29 11.72 -8.52 16.01
N ASN A 30 11.97 -9.76 15.61
CA ASN A 30 12.87 -10.09 14.50
C ASN A 30 12.17 -10.10 13.15
N VAL A 31 10.86 -9.88 13.13
CA VAL A 31 10.03 -9.83 11.93
C VAL A 31 10.04 -8.38 11.40
N ASN A 32 10.09 -8.24 10.08
CA ASN A 32 10.06 -6.95 9.41
C ASN A 32 8.69 -6.74 8.74
N PHE A 33 8.26 -5.51 8.64
CA PHE A 33 7.13 -5.09 7.83
C PHE A 33 7.62 -4.40 6.55
N LEU A 34 6.76 -4.32 5.54
CA LEU A 34 7.07 -3.70 4.26
C LEU A 34 6.75 -2.20 4.29
N GLY A 35 7.66 -1.40 3.73
CA GLY A 35 7.53 0.04 3.61
C GLY A 35 8.12 0.83 4.78
N SER A 36 8.05 2.16 4.66
CA SER A 36 8.51 3.10 5.68
C SER A 36 7.39 3.39 6.66
N CYS A 37 7.63 3.19 7.96
CA CYS A 37 6.66 3.49 9.01
C CYS A 37 6.31 4.98 9.02
N ARG A 38 5.02 5.30 8.96
CA ARG A 38 4.49 6.66 8.94
C ARG A 38 3.60 6.96 10.14
N ALA A 39 3.05 5.92 10.76
CA ALA A 39 2.18 6.06 11.91
C ALA A 39 2.25 4.83 12.80
N LEU A 40 2.19 5.04 14.10
CA LEU A 40 2.12 4.01 15.13
C LEU A 40 0.98 4.34 16.08
N HIS A 41 0.20 3.32 16.43
CA HIS A 41 -0.89 3.44 17.38
C HIS A 41 -0.94 2.20 18.26
N SER A 42 -0.94 2.37 19.57
CA SER A 42 -0.95 1.25 20.52
C SER A 42 -2.21 1.28 21.35
N TRP A 43 -2.85 0.13 21.52
CA TRP A 43 -3.99 -0.02 22.41
C TRP A 43 -4.01 -1.40 23.06
N LYS A 44 -4.85 -1.52 24.06
CA LYS A 44 -5.04 -2.75 24.79
C LYS A 44 -6.50 -3.19 24.75
N ALA A 45 -6.73 -4.44 24.41
CA ALA A 45 -8.06 -5.02 24.39
C ALA A 45 -8.51 -5.41 25.82
N LEU A 46 -9.81 -5.65 25.99
CA LEU A 46 -10.40 -6.01 27.27
C LEU A 46 -9.91 -7.37 27.81
N ASP A 47 -9.51 -8.28 26.91
CA ASP A 47 -8.90 -9.57 27.27
C ASP A 47 -7.42 -9.45 27.69
N GLY A 48 -6.87 -8.24 27.65
CA GLY A 48 -5.49 -7.96 28.00
C GLY A 48 -4.49 -8.06 26.86
N THR A 49 -4.92 -8.38 25.64
CA THR A 49 -4.06 -8.41 24.46
C THR A 49 -3.58 -7.02 24.09
N ASP A 50 -2.27 -6.87 23.86
CA ASP A 50 -1.65 -5.63 23.42
C ASP A 50 -1.52 -5.63 21.89
N PHE A 51 -2.00 -4.57 21.27
CA PHE A 51 -1.92 -4.34 19.83
C PHE A 51 -1.12 -3.10 19.51
N ILE A 52 -0.42 -3.13 18.37
CA ILE A 52 0.21 -1.94 17.79
C ILE A 52 -0.15 -1.88 16.30
N GLY A 53 -0.87 -0.84 15.91
CA GLY A 53 -1.11 -0.50 14.51
C GLY A 53 0.12 0.17 13.91
N VAL A 54 0.55 -0.31 12.74
CA VAL A 54 1.71 0.20 12.01
C VAL A 54 1.29 0.57 10.59
N GLY A 55 1.12 1.86 10.35
CA GLY A 55 0.83 2.40 9.03
C GLY A 55 2.11 2.73 8.27
N THR A 56 2.28 2.15 7.08
CA THR A 56 3.41 2.43 6.19
C THR A 56 2.95 3.15 4.92
N ASN A 57 3.88 3.59 4.08
CA ASN A 57 3.52 4.12 2.76
C ASN A 57 2.88 3.06 1.85
N LEU A 58 3.14 1.77 2.09
CA LEU A 58 2.65 0.67 1.26
C LEU A 58 1.44 -0.03 1.87
N LYS A 59 1.45 -0.29 3.18
CA LYS A 59 0.50 -1.18 3.86
C LYS A 59 0.14 -0.70 5.26
N TYR A 60 -0.88 -1.32 5.84
CA TYR A 60 -1.21 -1.16 7.25
C TYR A 60 -1.20 -2.53 7.95
N TYR A 61 -0.46 -2.60 9.05
CA TYR A 61 -0.28 -3.83 9.84
C TYR A 61 -0.81 -3.67 11.26
N ILE A 62 -1.20 -4.79 11.85
CA ILE A 62 -1.36 -4.95 13.29
C ILE A 62 -0.24 -5.84 13.79
N LEU A 63 0.46 -5.40 14.82
CA LEU A 63 1.41 -6.21 15.57
C LEU A 63 0.69 -6.82 16.78
N GLU A 64 0.65 -8.13 16.84
CA GLU A 64 0.15 -8.94 17.95
C GLU A 64 1.15 -10.06 18.25
N GLY A 65 1.51 -10.27 19.52
CA GLY A 65 2.41 -11.36 19.91
C GLY A 65 3.75 -11.38 19.15
N GLN A 66 4.32 -10.21 18.81
CA GLN A 66 5.55 -10.03 18.03
C GLN A 66 5.44 -10.40 16.53
N GLN A 67 4.24 -10.66 16.03
CA GLN A 67 3.97 -10.91 14.61
C GLN A 67 3.19 -9.73 14.00
N PHE A 68 3.53 -9.36 12.77
CA PHE A 68 2.77 -8.38 12.00
C PHE A 68 1.74 -9.10 11.13
N TYR A 69 0.53 -8.60 11.13
CA TYR A 69 -0.58 -9.07 10.31
C TYR A 69 -0.99 -7.96 9.37
N ASP A 70 -1.04 -8.26 8.08
CA ASP A 70 -1.45 -7.31 7.05
C ASP A 70 -2.97 -7.17 7.03
N ILE A 71 -3.47 -6.01 7.49
CA ILE A 71 -4.89 -5.65 7.46
C ILE A 71 -5.21 -4.61 6.39
N THR A 72 -4.29 -4.35 5.46
CA THR A 72 -4.49 -3.37 4.39
C THR A 72 -5.80 -3.65 3.65
N PRO A 73 -6.70 -2.67 3.51
CA PRO A 73 -8.00 -2.88 2.88
C PRO A 73 -7.92 -3.26 1.40
N ILE A 74 -8.89 -4.04 0.94
CA ILE A 74 -9.13 -4.29 -0.48
C ILE A 74 -10.07 -3.19 -1.01
N ARG A 75 -9.68 -2.52 -2.09
CA ARG A 75 -10.49 -1.49 -2.76
C ARG A 75 -11.38 -2.04 -3.86
N LEU A 76 -10.93 -3.09 -4.53
CA LEU A 76 -11.62 -3.70 -5.66
C LEU A 76 -11.34 -5.21 -5.66
N THR A 77 -12.36 -5.99 -5.95
CA THR A 77 -12.24 -7.41 -6.26
C THR A 77 -12.89 -7.64 -7.61
N SER A 78 -12.17 -8.27 -8.54
CA SER A 78 -12.68 -8.58 -9.87
C SER A 78 -13.76 -9.65 -9.83
N SER A 79 -14.55 -9.75 -10.91
CA SER A 79 -15.37 -10.94 -11.13
C SER A 79 -14.49 -12.14 -11.49
N ALA A 80 -15.02 -13.34 -11.27
CA ALA A 80 -14.32 -14.57 -11.65
C ALA A 80 -14.06 -14.62 -13.16
N GLY A 81 -12.80 -14.82 -13.54
CA GLY A 81 -12.37 -14.93 -14.93
C GLY A 81 -12.14 -13.62 -15.68
N ASP A 82 -12.31 -12.44 -15.03
CA ASP A 82 -11.98 -11.16 -15.65
C ASP A 82 -10.47 -10.99 -15.81
N ALA A 83 -9.68 -11.48 -14.84
CA ALA A 83 -8.24 -11.45 -14.92
C ALA A 83 -7.72 -12.64 -15.78
N THR A 84 -6.93 -12.32 -16.80
CA THR A 84 -6.25 -13.31 -17.64
C THR A 84 -4.75 -13.07 -17.62
N PHE A 85 -3.98 -14.14 -17.78
CA PHE A 85 -2.53 -14.17 -17.62
C PHE A 85 -1.85 -14.57 -18.92
N ALA A 86 -0.76 -13.88 -19.26
CA ALA A 86 0.09 -14.21 -20.40
C ALA A 86 1.56 -14.05 -20.02
N THR A 87 2.41 -14.90 -20.60
CA THR A 87 3.87 -14.89 -20.39
C THR A 87 4.59 -15.30 -21.69
N GLY A 88 5.91 -15.09 -21.78
CA GLY A 88 6.69 -15.33 -22.99
C GLY A 88 7.79 -16.36 -22.80
N ALA A 89 7.75 -17.40 -23.64
CA ALA A 89 8.85 -18.35 -23.81
C ALA A 89 9.08 -18.57 -25.31
N ASP A 90 10.36 -18.62 -25.72
CA ASP A 90 10.73 -18.77 -27.12
C ASP A 90 12.14 -19.41 -27.24
N THR A 91 12.76 -19.33 -28.42
CA THR A 91 14.10 -19.78 -28.69
C THR A 91 14.99 -18.66 -29.22
N LEU A 92 16.30 -18.80 -29.02
CA LEU A 92 17.28 -17.89 -29.58
C LEU A 92 17.31 -17.99 -31.10
N ASN A 93 17.38 -16.87 -31.80
CA ASN A 93 17.64 -16.75 -33.19
C ASN A 93 19.11 -16.34 -33.39
N GLY A 94 19.98 -17.34 -33.42
CA GLY A 94 21.42 -17.19 -33.46
C GLY A 94 22.13 -17.42 -32.14
N ALA A 95 23.35 -17.97 -32.21
CA ALA A 95 24.16 -18.19 -31.02
C ALA A 95 24.65 -16.90 -30.39
N ILE A 96 24.73 -16.88 -29.06
CA ILE A 96 25.23 -15.71 -28.30
C ILE A 96 26.46 -16.11 -27.48
N SER A 97 27.36 -15.14 -27.28
CA SER A 97 28.54 -15.28 -26.41
C SER A 97 28.20 -14.88 -24.97
N ALA A 98 29.07 -15.19 -24.03
CA ALA A 98 28.93 -14.79 -22.63
C ALA A 98 28.94 -13.25 -22.40
N VAL A 99 29.38 -12.47 -23.38
CA VAL A 99 29.48 -10.99 -23.30
C VAL A 99 28.53 -10.26 -24.24
N SER A 100 27.61 -10.99 -24.90
CA SER A 100 26.62 -10.37 -25.80
C SER A 100 25.66 -9.48 -25.01
N GLU A 101 25.57 -8.20 -25.36
CA GLU A 101 24.65 -7.21 -24.80
C GLU A 101 23.32 -7.12 -25.56
N THR A 102 23.22 -7.83 -26.67
CA THR A 102 22.00 -7.97 -27.45
C THR A 102 21.71 -9.44 -27.70
N ILE A 103 20.43 -9.82 -27.65
CA ILE A 103 19.95 -11.18 -27.83
C ILE A 103 18.78 -11.13 -28.82
N VAL A 104 18.87 -11.88 -29.91
CA VAL A 104 17.80 -12.04 -30.90
C VAL A 104 17.02 -13.31 -30.56
N ILE A 105 15.70 -13.21 -30.57
CA ILE A 105 14.75 -14.32 -30.34
C ILE A 105 13.88 -14.53 -31.57
N ASP A 106 13.27 -15.69 -31.72
CA ASP A 106 12.42 -15.99 -32.88
C ASP A 106 11.11 -15.18 -32.84
N SER A 107 10.52 -14.99 -31.63
CA SER A 107 9.33 -14.20 -31.44
C SER A 107 9.37 -13.43 -30.11
N ALA A 108 8.90 -12.19 -30.12
CA ALA A 108 8.77 -11.37 -28.91
C ALA A 108 7.41 -11.48 -28.20
N THR A 109 6.55 -12.39 -28.67
CA THR A 109 5.20 -12.54 -28.12
C THR A 109 5.24 -12.94 -26.64
N GLY A 110 4.55 -12.18 -25.79
CA GLY A 110 4.49 -12.41 -24.35
C GLY A 110 5.69 -11.87 -23.55
N PHE A 111 6.75 -11.38 -24.23
CA PHE A 111 7.86 -10.72 -23.52
C PHE A 111 7.52 -9.28 -23.20
N PRO A 112 7.85 -8.80 -21.97
CA PRO A 112 7.66 -7.41 -21.58
C PRO A 112 8.62 -6.46 -22.31
N ALA A 113 8.35 -5.15 -22.28
CA ALA A 113 9.21 -4.15 -22.89
C ALA A 113 10.63 -4.12 -22.29
N SER A 114 10.78 -4.45 -21.04
CA SER A 114 12.03 -4.68 -20.31
C SER A 114 11.77 -5.74 -19.23
N GLY A 115 12.81 -6.45 -18.78
CA GLY A 115 12.58 -7.45 -17.75
C GLY A 115 13.73 -8.43 -17.58
N ARG A 116 13.38 -9.62 -17.11
CA ARG A 116 14.29 -10.71 -16.80
C ARG A 116 13.96 -11.96 -17.62
N VAL A 117 14.98 -12.58 -18.16
CA VAL A 117 14.87 -13.84 -18.91
C VAL A 117 15.88 -14.85 -18.37
N LYS A 118 15.63 -16.11 -18.67
CA LYS A 118 16.51 -17.23 -18.34
C LYS A 118 16.81 -18.06 -19.59
N ILE A 119 18.08 -18.39 -19.76
CA ILE A 119 18.57 -19.29 -20.81
C ILE A 119 19.41 -20.39 -20.12
N GLY A 120 18.94 -21.62 -20.15
CA GLY A 120 19.57 -22.69 -19.38
C GLY A 120 19.60 -22.41 -17.89
N SER A 121 20.78 -22.21 -17.29
CA SER A 121 20.98 -21.84 -15.90
C SER A 121 21.25 -20.34 -15.70
N GLU A 122 21.44 -19.56 -16.75
CA GLU A 122 21.78 -18.15 -16.68
C GLU A 122 20.55 -17.26 -16.62
N GLU A 123 20.53 -16.32 -15.68
CA GLU A 123 19.57 -15.23 -15.62
C GLU A 123 20.16 -13.96 -16.22
N ILE A 124 19.38 -13.29 -17.05
CA ILE A 124 19.77 -12.09 -17.81
C ILE A 124 18.68 -11.05 -17.65
N THR A 125 19.05 -9.79 -17.38
CA THR A 125 18.10 -8.68 -17.47
C THR A 125 18.33 -7.92 -18.77
N TYR A 126 17.27 -7.39 -19.36
CA TYR A 126 17.34 -6.53 -20.56
C TYR A 126 16.58 -5.24 -20.33
N ALA A 127 17.11 -4.17 -20.93
CA ALA A 127 16.58 -2.82 -20.74
C ALA A 127 15.43 -2.46 -21.70
N SER A 128 15.43 -3.05 -22.90
CA SER A 128 14.38 -2.83 -23.88
C SER A 128 14.28 -3.98 -24.88
N ILE A 129 13.11 -4.10 -25.53
CA ILE A 129 12.90 -4.98 -26.67
C ILE A 129 12.55 -4.16 -27.91
N SER A 130 13.13 -4.51 -29.04
CA SER A 130 12.90 -3.86 -30.32
C SER A 130 12.68 -4.91 -31.40
N SER A 131 11.45 -5.03 -31.89
CA SER A 131 11.03 -6.16 -32.71
C SER A 131 11.27 -7.48 -31.97
N VAL A 132 12.26 -8.28 -32.37
CA VAL A 132 12.65 -9.55 -31.75
C VAL A 132 14.02 -9.49 -31.06
N THR A 133 14.54 -8.27 -30.81
CA THR A 133 15.87 -8.09 -30.22
C THR A 133 15.76 -7.52 -28.83
N LEU A 134 16.27 -8.23 -27.83
CA LEU A 134 16.48 -7.76 -26.47
C LEU A 134 17.77 -6.93 -26.43
N ASN A 135 17.71 -5.71 -25.94
CA ASN A 135 18.81 -4.75 -25.91
C ASN A 135 19.22 -4.40 -24.47
N GLY A 136 20.49 -4.04 -24.30
CA GLY A 136 21.03 -3.69 -23.00
C GLY A 136 21.00 -4.87 -22.02
N CYS A 137 21.41 -6.06 -22.51
CA CYS A 137 21.39 -7.28 -21.73
C CYS A 137 22.52 -7.31 -20.72
N ALA A 138 22.17 -7.32 -19.42
CA ALA A 138 23.11 -7.55 -18.34
C ALA A 138 23.14 -9.05 -18.01
N ARG A 139 24.31 -9.66 -18.23
CA ARG A 139 24.52 -11.12 -18.17
C ARG A 139 24.79 -11.59 -16.73
N GLY A 140 24.52 -12.89 -16.46
CA GLY A 140 24.89 -13.53 -15.20
C GLY A 140 24.25 -12.90 -13.97
N GLN A 141 22.99 -12.52 -14.03
CA GLN A 141 22.29 -11.84 -12.95
C GLN A 141 21.92 -12.82 -11.81
N ASN A 142 21.58 -12.28 -10.65
CA ASN A 142 21.09 -13.02 -9.48
C ASN A 142 22.01 -14.18 -9.05
N GLY A 143 23.34 -13.98 -9.14
CA GLY A 143 24.34 -14.97 -8.75
C GLY A 143 24.56 -16.10 -9.75
N THR A 144 23.99 -16.01 -10.96
CA THR A 144 24.27 -16.95 -12.05
C THR A 144 25.53 -16.53 -12.83
N THR A 145 26.10 -17.44 -13.60
CA THR A 145 27.30 -17.18 -14.40
C THR A 145 26.93 -16.97 -15.86
N ALA A 146 27.45 -15.88 -16.46
CA ALA A 146 27.31 -15.63 -17.89
C ALA A 146 27.97 -16.75 -18.73
N ALA A 147 27.24 -17.25 -19.69
CA ALA A 147 27.66 -18.37 -20.56
C ALA A 147 27.33 -18.10 -22.03
N ALA A 148 27.99 -18.81 -22.92
CA ALA A 148 27.61 -18.85 -24.33
C ALA A 148 26.39 -19.79 -24.50
N HIS A 149 25.44 -19.41 -25.34
CA HIS A 149 24.28 -20.23 -25.67
C HIS A 149 24.18 -20.45 -27.18
N ALA A 150 23.80 -21.66 -27.56
CA ALA A 150 23.67 -22.03 -28.98
C ALA A 150 22.38 -21.44 -29.57
N ASP A 151 22.36 -21.37 -30.90
CA ASP A 151 21.15 -21.14 -31.67
C ASP A 151 20.04 -22.14 -31.29
N GLY A 152 18.79 -21.69 -31.21
CA GLY A 152 17.66 -22.51 -30.79
C GLY A 152 17.59 -22.82 -29.28
N ALA A 153 18.49 -22.27 -28.45
CA ALA A 153 18.38 -22.44 -27.00
C ALA A 153 17.11 -21.77 -26.46
N ALA A 154 16.40 -22.49 -25.59
CA ALA A 154 15.16 -21.96 -24.99
C ALA A 154 15.43 -20.73 -24.10
N ILE A 155 14.64 -19.70 -24.27
CA ILE A 155 14.62 -18.48 -23.50
C ILE A 155 13.21 -18.25 -22.95
N ALA A 156 13.09 -17.84 -21.69
CA ALA A 156 11.81 -17.62 -21.04
C ALA A 156 11.87 -16.44 -20.09
N CYS A 157 10.78 -15.68 -19.99
CA CYS A 157 10.66 -14.61 -19.00
C CYS A 157 10.00 -15.11 -17.69
N CYS A 158 10.16 -14.34 -16.62
CA CYS A 158 9.43 -14.52 -15.36
C CYS A 158 8.29 -13.52 -15.21
N THR A 159 8.14 -12.59 -16.16
CA THR A 159 7.09 -11.60 -16.15
C THR A 159 5.79 -12.21 -16.64
N ILE A 160 4.71 -11.93 -15.91
CA ILE A 160 3.34 -12.27 -16.31
C ILE A 160 2.62 -10.96 -16.58
N THR A 161 2.07 -10.80 -17.77
CA THR A 161 1.13 -9.74 -18.09
C THR A 161 -0.26 -10.18 -17.71
N VAL A 162 -0.88 -9.42 -16.83
CA VAL A 162 -2.27 -9.60 -16.40
C VAL A 162 -3.13 -8.64 -17.19
N THR A 163 -4.18 -9.13 -17.84
CA THR A 163 -5.18 -8.32 -18.54
C THR A 163 -6.48 -8.38 -17.79
N GLU A 164 -6.98 -7.23 -17.36
CA GLU A 164 -8.26 -7.04 -16.69
C GLU A 164 -8.74 -5.61 -16.93
N ASN A 165 -9.98 -5.46 -17.35
CA ASN A 165 -10.54 -4.16 -17.71
C ASN A 165 -10.69 -3.25 -16.49
N ASP A 166 -10.30 -2.00 -16.65
CA ASP A 166 -10.49 -0.91 -15.66
C ASP A 166 -10.01 -1.27 -14.23
N HIS A 167 -8.90 -2.00 -14.12
CA HIS A 167 -8.35 -2.45 -12.83
C HIS A 167 -7.98 -1.29 -11.90
N GLY A 168 -7.72 -0.09 -12.42
CA GLY A 168 -7.41 1.12 -11.65
C GLY A 168 -6.18 1.01 -10.75
N ALA A 169 -5.29 0.04 -11.01
CA ALA A 169 -4.06 -0.12 -10.28
C ALA A 169 -2.99 0.85 -10.76
N LEU A 170 -2.07 1.19 -9.88
CA LEU A 170 -0.88 2.00 -10.12
C LEU A 170 0.38 1.15 -9.96
N ASP A 171 1.50 1.65 -10.48
CA ASP A 171 2.81 1.03 -10.23
C ASP A 171 3.06 0.90 -8.73
N SER A 172 3.58 -0.25 -8.32
CA SER A 172 3.85 -0.61 -6.93
C SER A 172 2.62 -0.97 -6.07
N ASP A 173 1.40 -0.92 -6.60
CA ASP A 173 0.22 -1.44 -5.93
C ASP A 173 0.32 -2.96 -5.70
N PHE A 174 -0.52 -3.47 -4.80
CA PHE A 174 -0.57 -4.89 -4.49
C PHE A 174 -1.87 -5.52 -4.95
N VAL A 175 -1.75 -6.71 -5.52
CA VAL A 175 -2.86 -7.56 -5.96
C VAL A 175 -2.69 -8.97 -5.44
N THR A 176 -3.77 -9.58 -4.96
CA THR A 176 -3.81 -10.99 -4.56
C THR A 176 -4.69 -11.75 -5.54
N PHE A 177 -4.17 -12.84 -6.11
CA PHE A 177 -4.97 -13.71 -6.95
C PHE A 177 -5.44 -14.94 -6.18
N THR A 178 -6.66 -15.39 -6.47
CA THR A 178 -7.26 -16.62 -5.98
C THR A 178 -7.92 -17.36 -7.14
N ASP A 179 -8.06 -18.67 -6.99
CA ASP A 179 -8.76 -19.56 -7.93
C ASP A 179 -8.21 -19.55 -9.38
N ALA A 180 -7.02 -18.98 -9.58
CA ALA A 180 -6.34 -19.07 -10.87
C ALA A 180 -5.83 -20.49 -11.11
N ALA A 181 -6.09 -21.01 -12.30
CA ALA A 181 -5.54 -22.29 -12.77
C ALA A 181 -4.11 -22.12 -13.27
N SER A 182 -3.34 -23.22 -13.33
CA SER A 182 -2.01 -23.24 -13.94
C SER A 182 -2.04 -22.80 -15.40
N LEU A 183 -0.97 -22.14 -15.86
CA LEU A 183 -0.79 -21.82 -17.28
C LEU A 183 -0.39 -23.05 -18.12
N GLY A 184 -0.12 -24.19 -17.48
CA GLY A 184 0.15 -25.48 -18.14
C GLY A 184 1.60 -25.97 -18.04
N GLY A 185 2.50 -25.12 -17.56
CA GLY A 185 3.92 -25.43 -17.40
C GLY A 185 4.44 -25.17 -15.99
N LEU A 186 5.49 -24.37 -15.91
CA LEU A 186 6.15 -23.99 -14.65
C LEU A 186 5.37 -22.93 -13.85
N ILE A 187 4.52 -22.15 -14.50
CA ILE A 187 3.60 -21.21 -13.84
C ILE A 187 2.37 -21.99 -13.37
N THR A 188 2.49 -22.56 -12.20
CA THR A 188 1.45 -23.38 -11.57
C THR A 188 0.39 -22.51 -10.89
N ALA A 189 -0.74 -23.12 -10.53
CA ALA A 189 -1.78 -22.47 -9.73
C ALA A 189 -1.23 -21.92 -8.39
N ALA A 190 -0.29 -22.64 -7.76
CA ALA A 190 0.36 -22.18 -6.52
C ALA A 190 1.25 -20.94 -6.73
N VAL A 191 1.87 -20.82 -7.91
CA VAL A 191 2.63 -19.63 -8.29
C VAL A 191 1.69 -18.44 -8.52
N LEU A 192 0.54 -18.65 -9.16
CA LEU A 192 -0.41 -17.56 -9.44
C LEU A 192 -1.18 -17.11 -8.19
N ASN A 193 -1.70 -18.06 -7.40
CA ASN A 193 -2.60 -17.77 -6.27
C ASN A 193 -1.85 -17.29 -5.03
N GLN A 194 -1.27 -16.08 -5.12
CA GLN A 194 -0.59 -15.39 -4.04
C GLN A 194 -0.63 -13.87 -4.25
N GLU A 195 -0.11 -13.11 -3.31
CA GLU A 195 -0.02 -11.67 -3.41
C GLU A 195 1.21 -11.25 -4.24
N TYR A 196 1.01 -10.29 -5.13
CA TYR A 196 2.06 -9.70 -5.97
C TYR A 196 2.08 -8.19 -5.84
N GLN A 197 3.27 -7.61 -5.95
CA GLN A 197 3.43 -6.18 -6.23
C GLN A 197 3.45 -5.99 -7.75
N ILE A 198 2.66 -5.03 -8.22
CA ILE A 198 2.61 -4.66 -9.63
C ILE A 198 3.90 -3.92 -9.97
N THR A 199 4.60 -4.40 -11.00
CA THR A 199 5.89 -3.86 -11.42
C THR A 199 5.78 -2.79 -12.49
N THR A 200 4.75 -2.85 -13.32
CA THR A 200 4.56 -1.91 -14.43
C THR A 200 3.09 -1.88 -14.84
N ILE A 201 2.54 -0.69 -15.03
CA ILE A 201 1.25 -0.49 -15.67
C ILE A 201 1.47 -0.38 -17.18
N VAL A 202 0.89 -1.32 -17.93
CA VAL A 202 0.97 -1.33 -19.41
C VAL A 202 -0.13 -0.45 -20.03
N SER A 203 -1.33 -0.53 -19.47
CA SER A 203 -2.49 0.26 -19.89
C SER A 203 -3.54 0.29 -18.77
N SER A 204 -4.67 0.98 -18.97
CA SER A 204 -5.81 0.90 -18.05
C SER A 204 -6.37 -0.51 -17.88
N ASN A 205 -6.06 -1.43 -18.81
CA ASN A 205 -6.58 -2.78 -18.85
C ASN A 205 -5.49 -3.87 -18.75
N ALA A 206 -4.24 -3.50 -18.47
CA ALA A 206 -3.15 -4.46 -18.37
C ALA A 206 -2.00 -3.95 -17.50
N TYR A 207 -1.43 -4.85 -16.71
CA TYR A 207 -0.25 -4.60 -15.88
C TYR A 207 0.65 -5.84 -15.82
N GLN A 208 1.81 -5.71 -15.22
CA GLN A 208 2.82 -6.77 -15.13
C GLN A 208 3.17 -7.07 -13.67
N ILE A 209 3.43 -8.36 -13.43
CA ILE A 209 3.96 -8.91 -12.18
C ILE A 209 5.11 -9.85 -12.49
N GLU A 210 5.96 -10.14 -11.51
CA GLU A 210 7.03 -11.12 -11.64
C GLU A 210 6.67 -12.42 -10.91
N ALA A 211 6.58 -13.52 -11.64
CA ALA A 211 6.30 -14.84 -11.08
C ALA A 211 7.38 -15.27 -10.09
N ARG A 212 7.00 -15.76 -8.92
CA ARG A 212 7.90 -16.20 -7.85
C ARG A 212 7.38 -17.44 -7.16
N THR A 213 8.29 -18.23 -6.58
CA THR A 213 7.94 -19.49 -5.88
C THR A 213 7.09 -19.26 -4.63
N VAL A 214 7.26 -18.12 -3.96
CA VAL A 214 6.47 -17.66 -2.83
C VAL A 214 6.26 -16.17 -2.98
N SER A 215 5.24 -15.60 -2.32
CA SER A 215 5.03 -14.14 -2.35
C SER A 215 6.34 -13.42 -2.07
N SER A 216 6.73 -12.53 -2.98
CA SER A 216 7.93 -11.68 -2.82
C SER A 216 7.74 -10.58 -1.82
N ILE A 217 6.50 -10.33 -1.47
CA ILE A 217 6.17 -9.48 -0.35
C ILE A 217 6.77 -10.20 0.84
N PRO A 218 7.64 -9.55 1.64
CA PRO A 218 8.10 -10.17 2.85
C PRO A 218 6.83 -10.56 3.61
N SER A 219 6.39 -11.79 3.35
CA SER A 219 5.61 -12.48 4.32
C SER A 219 6.46 -12.31 5.55
N ILE A 220 5.90 -11.69 6.51
CA ILE A 220 6.33 -11.50 7.87
C ILE A 220 7.04 -12.74 8.43
N THR A 221 7.01 -13.82 7.74
CA THR A 221 7.53 -15.16 8.03
C THR A 221 8.78 -15.58 7.26
N THR A 222 9.60 -14.72 6.72
CA THR A 222 10.93 -15.13 6.25
C THR A 222 11.90 -15.45 7.39
N THR A 223 11.38 -15.92 8.51
CA THR A 223 12.19 -16.56 9.55
C THR A 223 12.90 -17.83 9.06
N ASN A 224 12.55 -18.35 7.89
CA ASN A 224 13.12 -19.58 7.35
C ASN A 224 14.06 -19.41 6.15
N GLY A 225 14.52 -18.19 5.86
CA GLY A 225 15.60 -17.99 4.86
C GLY A 225 15.24 -18.37 3.41
N LEU A 226 13.96 -18.55 3.09
CA LEU A 226 13.50 -18.76 1.73
C LEU A 226 13.41 -17.41 1.02
N ASN A 227 14.49 -17.02 0.35
CA ASN A 227 14.40 -15.95 -0.63
C ASN A 227 13.44 -16.38 -1.74
N PRO A 228 12.40 -15.57 -2.07
CA PRO A 228 11.53 -15.87 -3.19
C PRO A 228 12.37 -15.89 -4.46
N THR A 229 12.38 -17.04 -5.14
CA THR A 229 13.08 -17.19 -6.41
C THR A 229 12.13 -16.93 -7.56
N PHE A 230 12.65 -16.32 -8.64
CA PHE A 230 11.88 -16.12 -9.86
C PHE A 230 11.48 -17.46 -10.47
N VAL A 231 10.25 -17.55 -10.95
CA VAL A 231 9.76 -18.66 -11.72
C VAL A 231 9.70 -18.22 -13.18
N PHE A 232 10.56 -18.81 -14.00
CA PHE A 232 10.57 -18.57 -15.44
C PHE A 232 9.57 -19.52 -16.09
N CYS A 233 8.79 -19.01 -17.01
CA CYS A 233 7.85 -19.84 -17.77
C CYS A 233 8.56 -20.84 -18.70
N ASN A 234 7.80 -21.66 -19.38
CA ASN A 234 8.26 -22.49 -20.48
C ASN A 234 7.22 -22.52 -21.61
N ALA A 235 7.52 -23.17 -22.69
CA ALA A 235 6.64 -23.26 -23.87
C ALA A 235 5.26 -23.89 -23.56
N SER A 236 5.11 -24.61 -22.44
CA SER A 236 3.83 -25.19 -22.02
C SER A 236 2.94 -24.20 -21.26
N ASP A 237 3.49 -23.04 -20.81
CA ASP A 237 2.75 -22.01 -20.12
C ASP A 237 1.96 -21.13 -21.10
N SER A 238 1.03 -21.74 -21.83
CA SER A 238 0.17 -21.09 -22.83
C SER A 238 -1.26 -20.85 -22.36
N GLY A 239 -1.58 -21.27 -21.15
CA GLY A 239 -2.91 -21.05 -20.54
C GLY A 239 -3.13 -19.61 -20.10
N SER A 240 -4.39 -19.26 -19.82
CA SER A 240 -4.81 -17.92 -19.40
C SER A 240 -5.17 -17.81 -17.92
N GLY A 241 -4.93 -18.84 -17.11
CA GLY A 241 -5.31 -18.85 -15.68
C GLY A 241 -6.73 -19.33 -15.39
N GLY A 242 -7.49 -19.71 -16.43
CA GLY A 242 -8.85 -20.25 -16.28
C GLY A 242 -9.92 -19.19 -16.07
N SER A 243 -11.18 -19.66 -15.98
CA SER A 243 -12.38 -18.79 -15.87
C SER A 243 -12.83 -18.51 -14.41
N ALA A 244 -12.05 -18.94 -13.42
CA ALA A 244 -12.37 -18.77 -12.02
C ALA A 244 -11.43 -17.78 -11.31
N ALA A 245 -10.37 -17.33 -11.99
CA ALA A 245 -9.37 -16.43 -11.43
C ALA A 245 -10.01 -15.12 -10.96
N VAL A 246 -9.70 -14.73 -9.72
CA VAL A 246 -10.16 -13.49 -9.09
C VAL A 246 -8.93 -12.69 -8.68
N ALA A 247 -8.93 -11.40 -8.97
CA ALA A 247 -7.93 -10.44 -8.54
C ALA A 247 -8.50 -9.53 -7.46
N ALA A 248 -7.84 -9.44 -6.31
CA ALA A 248 -8.20 -8.55 -5.21
C ALA A 248 -7.13 -7.48 -5.06
N TYR A 249 -7.47 -6.24 -5.39
CA TYR A 249 -6.57 -5.08 -5.35
C TYR A 249 -6.65 -4.39 -4.00
N GLN A 250 -5.51 -4.18 -3.38
CA GLN A 250 -5.42 -3.36 -2.18
C GLN A 250 -5.64 -1.88 -2.52
N ILE A 251 -5.88 -1.06 -1.51
CA ILE A 251 -5.85 0.39 -1.69
C ILE A 251 -4.51 0.81 -2.30
N ASN A 252 -4.53 1.82 -3.15
CA ASN A 252 -3.33 2.31 -3.81
C ASN A 252 -2.22 2.64 -2.81
N THR A 253 -0.98 2.32 -3.17
CA THR A 253 0.18 2.67 -2.35
C THR A 253 0.41 4.17 -2.32
N GLY A 254 0.98 4.67 -1.24
CA GLY A 254 1.35 6.07 -1.12
C GLY A 254 2.78 6.33 -1.60
N LEU A 255 3.10 7.59 -1.82
CA LEU A 255 4.46 8.01 -2.15
C LEU A 255 5.41 7.81 -0.97
N ASP A 256 6.66 7.43 -1.24
CA ASP A 256 7.74 7.38 -0.25
C ASP A 256 8.19 8.78 0.16
N THR A 257 8.17 9.71 -0.79
CA THR A 257 8.59 11.10 -0.58
C THR A 257 7.63 12.04 -1.27
N THR A 258 7.44 13.24 -0.69
CA THR A 258 6.66 14.28 -1.33
C THR A 258 7.52 14.97 -2.38
N ILE A 259 7.05 14.97 -3.63
CA ILE A 259 7.67 15.76 -4.70
C ILE A 259 6.85 17.05 -4.81
N SER A 260 7.50 18.20 -4.58
CA SER A 260 6.87 19.50 -4.80
C SER A 260 6.53 19.66 -6.28
N GLY A 261 5.24 19.81 -6.59
CA GLY A 261 4.76 19.95 -7.98
C GLY A 261 5.08 21.30 -8.61
N ASN A 262 5.17 22.37 -7.80
CA ASN A 262 5.34 23.75 -8.24
C ASN A 262 6.43 24.46 -7.44
N GLY A 263 7.17 25.36 -8.10
CA GLY A 263 8.14 26.24 -7.46
C GLY A 263 9.58 26.02 -7.92
N TRP A 264 10.48 26.89 -7.44
CA TRP A 264 11.91 26.78 -7.64
C TRP A 264 12.42 25.48 -7.03
N ASN A 265 13.12 24.69 -7.82
CA ASN A 265 13.59 23.34 -7.43
C ASN A 265 12.53 22.22 -7.45
N ALA A 266 11.38 22.43 -8.09
CA ALA A 266 10.36 21.41 -8.29
C ALA A 266 10.70 20.43 -9.43
N GLY A 267 11.87 19.79 -9.35
CA GLY A 267 12.36 18.80 -10.32
C GLY A 267 13.46 19.32 -11.24
N THR A 268 13.81 18.53 -12.26
CA THR A 268 14.90 18.84 -13.18
C THR A 268 14.59 20.04 -14.07
N TRP A 269 15.58 20.90 -14.31
CA TRP A 269 15.52 21.96 -15.30
C TRP A 269 15.28 21.35 -16.69
N GLY A 270 14.35 21.95 -17.47
CA GLY A 270 14.02 21.47 -18.82
C GLY A 270 12.83 20.54 -18.91
N ARG A 271 11.97 20.47 -17.90
CA ARG A 271 10.67 19.80 -17.99
C ARG A 271 9.76 20.58 -18.95
N GLY A 272 9.49 19.98 -20.09
CA GLY A 272 8.62 20.55 -21.11
C GLY A 272 9.30 21.63 -21.98
N THR A 273 8.58 22.08 -23.00
CA THR A 273 8.99 23.16 -23.86
C THR A 273 8.59 24.51 -23.25
N TRP A 274 9.25 25.60 -23.68
CA TRP A 274 8.84 26.95 -23.33
C TRP A 274 7.34 27.13 -23.61
N ASN A 275 6.59 27.64 -22.62
CA ASN A 275 5.15 27.85 -22.68
C ASN A 275 4.27 26.57 -22.64
N SER A 276 4.82 25.42 -22.27
CA SER A 276 4.01 24.25 -21.91
C SER A 276 3.90 24.15 -20.40
N ALA A 277 2.68 23.88 -19.90
CA ALA A 277 2.51 23.51 -18.51
C ALA A 277 3.32 22.23 -18.26
N THR A 278 4.04 22.18 -17.13
CA THR A 278 4.66 20.94 -16.69
C THR A 278 3.53 19.94 -16.44
N ASP A 279 3.53 18.84 -17.17
CA ASP A 279 2.56 17.78 -16.92
C ASP A 279 2.90 17.12 -15.58
N LEU A 280 2.24 17.58 -14.53
CA LEU A 280 2.30 17.03 -13.20
C LEU A 280 1.27 15.91 -13.07
N SER A 281 1.38 14.90 -13.92
CA SER A 281 0.55 13.69 -13.84
C SER A 281 0.68 12.93 -12.51
N VAL A 282 1.59 13.37 -11.65
CA VAL A 282 1.76 12.89 -10.25
C VAL A 282 0.96 13.76 -9.26
N SER A 283 0.18 14.73 -9.71
CA SER A 283 -0.44 15.75 -8.84
C SER A 283 -1.61 15.26 -7.97
N GLY A 284 -1.96 13.98 -8.02
CA GLY A 284 -3.03 13.41 -7.19
C GLY A 284 -2.55 12.52 -6.04
N GLN A 285 -1.25 12.21 -5.96
CA GLN A 285 -0.74 11.34 -4.90
C GLN A 285 -0.06 12.18 -3.81
N THR A 286 -0.69 12.24 -2.66
CA THR A 286 -0.11 12.84 -1.45
C THR A 286 0.81 11.85 -0.74
N LEU A 287 1.75 12.37 0.07
CA LEU A 287 2.52 11.55 0.98
C LEU A 287 1.57 10.72 1.85
N ARG A 288 1.71 9.39 1.83
CA ARG A 288 0.90 8.50 2.64
C ARG A 288 1.17 8.74 4.12
N ILE A 289 0.17 9.28 4.81
CA ILE A 289 0.11 9.41 6.26
C ILE A 289 -1.19 8.78 6.71
N TRP A 290 -1.15 8.06 7.81
CA TRP A 290 -2.32 7.41 8.39
C TRP A 290 -2.80 8.19 9.60
N SER A 291 -4.11 8.34 9.69
CA SER A 291 -4.83 8.67 10.91
C SER A 291 -5.54 7.43 11.40
N HIS A 292 -5.58 7.22 12.69
CA HIS A 292 -6.19 6.03 13.30
C HIS A 292 -6.66 6.36 14.70
N ASP A 293 -7.68 5.64 15.13
CA ASP A 293 -8.20 5.71 16.50
C ASP A 293 -9.01 4.46 16.84
N ASN A 294 -9.27 4.23 18.12
CA ASN A 294 -10.00 3.06 18.57
C ASN A 294 -11.50 3.34 18.78
N PHE A 295 -12.33 2.44 18.29
CA PHE A 295 -13.74 2.38 18.65
C PHE A 295 -13.98 1.16 19.54
N GLY A 296 -13.75 1.35 20.85
CA GLY A 296 -13.67 0.23 21.80
C GLY A 296 -12.38 -0.57 21.62
N GLU A 297 -12.48 -1.87 21.32
CA GLU A 297 -11.33 -2.73 21.04
C GLU A 297 -10.93 -2.71 19.54
N ASP A 298 -11.82 -2.22 18.69
CA ASP A 298 -11.69 -2.20 17.25
C ASP A 298 -10.88 -0.98 16.79
N LEU A 299 -10.37 -1.04 15.57
CA LEU A 299 -9.52 0.01 15.01
C LEU A 299 -10.15 0.66 13.79
N LEU A 300 -10.19 1.99 13.80
CA LEU A 300 -10.45 2.81 12.62
C LEU A 300 -9.13 3.28 12.03
N ILE A 301 -8.99 3.15 10.72
CA ILE A 301 -7.81 3.63 9.97
C ILE A 301 -8.26 4.46 8.77
N ASN A 302 -7.54 5.53 8.53
CA ASN A 302 -7.79 6.44 7.43
C ASN A 302 -6.46 6.85 6.79
N PRO A 303 -6.18 6.45 5.55
CA PRO A 303 -5.11 7.08 4.79
C PRO A 303 -5.54 8.51 4.47
N ARG A 304 -4.64 9.49 4.68
CA ARG A 304 -4.93 10.92 4.45
C ARG A 304 -5.58 11.13 3.07
N ASP A 305 -6.67 11.87 3.03
CA ASP A 305 -7.47 12.16 1.84
C ASP A 305 -7.99 10.90 1.13
N GLY A 306 -8.17 9.83 1.89
CA GLY A 306 -8.71 8.56 1.45
C GLY A 306 -9.91 8.10 2.27
N ASN A 307 -10.37 6.88 1.98
CA ASN A 307 -11.53 6.28 2.64
C ASN A 307 -11.22 5.88 4.09
N ILE A 308 -12.25 5.67 4.86
CA ILE A 308 -12.19 5.24 6.25
C ILE A 308 -12.45 3.73 6.28
N PHE A 309 -11.58 3.01 7.00
CA PHE A 309 -11.69 1.57 7.13
C PHE A 309 -11.77 1.17 8.60
N TYR A 310 -12.49 0.11 8.83
CA TYR A 310 -12.75 -0.46 10.14
C TYR A 310 -12.22 -1.90 10.21
N TRP A 311 -11.41 -2.17 11.20
CA TRP A 311 -10.95 -3.51 11.55
C TRP A 311 -11.61 -3.93 12.86
N ASN A 312 -12.27 -5.10 12.83
CA ASN A 312 -12.95 -5.67 13.99
C ASN A 312 -12.04 -6.70 14.66
N LYS A 313 -11.76 -6.52 15.93
CA LYS A 313 -10.95 -7.46 16.71
C LYS A 313 -11.56 -8.88 16.73
N THR A 314 -12.88 -8.98 16.77
CA THR A 314 -13.58 -10.29 16.82
C THR A 314 -13.36 -11.11 15.54
N ASP A 315 -13.20 -10.44 14.38
CA ASP A 315 -12.88 -11.11 13.11
C ASP A 315 -11.41 -11.64 13.11
N GLY A 316 -10.57 -11.16 14.01
CA GLY A 316 -9.17 -11.55 14.17
C GLY A 316 -8.21 -10.87 13.19
N THR A 317 -6.91 -11.06 13.43
CA THR A 317 -5.82 -10.43 12.66
C THR A 317 -5.64 -10.99 11.25
N GLY A 318 -6.27 -12.12 10.93
CA GLY A 318 -6.29 -12.69 9.57
C GLY A 318 -7.28 -12.02 8.62
N VAL A 319 -8.13 -11.11 9.11
CA VAL A 319 -9.15 -10.42 8.30
C VAL A 319 -8.71 -8.98 8.05
N ARG A 320 -8.80 -8.55 6.81
CA ARG A 320 -8.45 -7.18 6.40
C ARG A 320 -9.51 -6.18 6.84
N ALA A 321 -9.09 -4.94 7.09
CA ALA A 321 -10.00 -3.84 7.38
C ALA A 321 -10.95 -3.60 6.19
N LYS A 322 -12.21 -3.26 6.50
CA LYS A 322 -13.29 -3.06 5.53
C LYS A 322 -13.73 -1.59 5.56
N SER A 323 -14.17 -1.04 4.41
CA SER A 323 -14.73 0.32 4.41
C SER A 323 -16.00 0.39 5.25
N LEU A 324 -16.31 1.58 5.78
CA LEU A 324 -17.56 1.78 6.54
C LEU A 324 -18.80 1.43 5.71
N THR A 325 -18.77 1.68 4.41
CA THR A 325 -19.85 1.27 3.49
C THR A 325 -20.00 -0.25 3.44
N THR A 326 -18.88 -0.98 3.39
CA THR A 326 -18.88 -2.46 3.35
C THR A 326 -19.43 -3.07 4.64
N VAL A 327 -19.23 -2.42 5.79
CA VAL A 327 -19.80 -2.89 7.06
C VAL A 327 -21.26 -2.44 7.27
N GLY A 328 -21.86 -1.77 6.29
CA GLY A 328 -23.29 -1.43 6.27
C GLY A 328 -23.63 -0.03 6.77
N ALA A 329 -22.66 0.87 6.86
CA ALA A 329 -22.93 2.26 7.23
C ALA A 329 -23.74 2.97 6.12
N THR A 330 -24.69 3.80 6.55
CA THR A 330 -25.55 4.58 5.66
C THR A 330 -24.93 5.93 5.41
N ASP A 331 -24.53 6.21 4.18
CA ASP A 331 -23.86 7.42 3.71
C ASP A 331 -22.67 7.88 4.61
N PRO A 332 -21.73 6.98 4.94
CA PRO A 332 -20.54 7.40 5.65
C PRO A 332 -19.66 8.25 4.75
N PRO A 333 -18.83 9.14 5.29
CA PRO A 333 -17.80 9.79 4.49
C PRO A 333 -16.88 8.74 3.85
N ILE A 334 -16.58 8.94 2.56
CA ILE A 334 -15.70 8.07 1.77
C ILE A 334 -14.33 8.68 1.51
N VAL A 335 -14.15 9.91 1.95
CA VAL A 335 -12.85 10.61 1.93
C VAL A 335 -12.77 11.47 3.19
N ALA A 336 -11.64 11.40 3.88
CA ALA A 336 -11.36 12.24 5.03
C ALA A 336 -9.85 12.45 5.21
N LYS A 337 -9.48 13.53 5.87
CA LYS A 337 -8.10 13.85 6.21
C LYS A 337 -7.67 13.22 7.54
N ILE A 338 -8.56 13.22 8.53
CA ILE A 338 -8.28 12.73 9.88
C ILE A 338 -9.52 12.02 10.42
N VAL A 339 -9.30 10.91 11.12
CA VAL A 339 -10.30 10.22 11.95
C VAL A 339 -9.95 10.38 13.43
N LEU A 340 -10.96 10.55 14.27
CA LEU A 340 -10.85 10.59 15.71
C LEU A 340 -12.13 10.01 16.32
N VAL A 341 -11.99 9.29 17.43
CA VAL A 341 -13.11 8.81 18.24
C VAL A 341 -13.11 9.54 19.57
N SER A 342 -14.21 10.21 19.89
CA SER A 342 -14.29 10.95 21.16
C SER A 342 -14.37 9.99 22.36
N ASP A 343 -13.44 10.11 23.28
CA ASP A 343 -13.42 9.33 24.54
C ASP A 343 -14.65 9.63 25.42
N VAL A 344 -15.13 10.87 25.36
CA VAL A 344 -16.22 11.36 26.23
C VAL A 344 -17.59 10.94 25.69
N SER A 345 -17.82 11.13 24.40
CA SER A 345 -19.13 10.96 23.77
C SER A 345 -19.23 9.75 22.86
N ARG A 346 -18.09 9.10 22.58
CA ARG A 346 -17.97 7.92 21.69
C ARG A 346 -18.56 8.14 20.29
N HIS A 347 -18.43 9.36 19.79
CA HIS A 347 -18.70 9.70 18.40
C HIS A 347 -17.44 9.42 17.57
N VAL A 348 -17.64 8.81 16.41
CA VAL A 348 -16.61 8.81 15.36
C VAL A 348 -16.71 10.13 14.62
N ILE A 349 -15.61 10.87 14.55
CA ILE A 349 -15.54 12.21 13.97
C ILE A 349 -14.51 12.20 12.83
N LEU A 350 -14.92 12.73 11.69
CA LEU A 350 -14.09 12.82 10.49
C LEU A 350 -13.90 14.29 10.10
N PHE A 351 -12.65 14.65 9.88
CA PHE A 351 -12.26 16.02 9.58
C PHE A 351 -11.77 16.15 8.13
N GLY A 352 -12.16 17.24 7.46
CA GLY A 352 -11.84 17.46 6.05
C GLY A 352 -12.43 16.37 5.18
N CYS A 353 -13.72 16.15 5.26
CA CYS A 353 -14.41 15.02 4.62
C CYS A 353 -15.42 15.49 3.56
N ASN A 354 -16.04 14.55 2.84
CA ASN A 354 -17.10 14.85 1.89
C ASN A 354 -18.45 15.11 2.59
N PRO A 355 -19.27 16.04 2.06
CA PRO A 355 -20.65 16.24 2.51
C PRO A 355 -21.52 14.99 2.29
N GLU A 356 -22.67 14.97 2.97
CA GLU A 356 -23.69 13.92 2.77
C GLU A 356 -24.12 13.87 1.30
N ASN A 357 -24.29 12.64 0.77
CA ASN A 357 -24.61 12.39 -0.64
C ASN A 357 -23.64 12.99 -1.66
N SER A 358 -22.40 13.25 -1.28
CA SER A 358 -21.35 13.79 -2.17
C SER A 358 -20.11 12.91 -2.11
N THR A 359 -19.32 12.92 -3.18
CA THR A 359 -18.01 12.26 -3.26
C THR A 359 -16.85 13.27 -3.24
N THR A 360 -17.17 14.57 -3.29
CA THR A 360 -16.15 15.64 -3.34
C THR A 360 -15.79 16.06 -1.92
N GLN A 361 -14.51 16.01 -1.58
CA GLN A 361 -13.99 16.44 -0.29
C GLN A 361 -14.16 17.95 -0.09
N ASP A 362 -14.64 18.35 1.09
CA ASP A 362 -14.58 19.73 1.60
C ASP A 362 -13.54 19.77 2.73
N PRO A 363 -12.40 20.45 2.54
CA PRO A 363 -11.30 20.47 3.51
C PRO A 363 -11.64 21.11 4.86
N LEU A 364 -12.76 21.81 4.97
CA LEU A 364 -13.22 22.48 6.21
C LEU A 364 -14.43 21.79 6.86
N LEU A 365 -14.94 20.72 6.24
CA LEU A 365 -16.10 20.01 6.75
C LEU A 365 -15.70 18.99 7.81
N ILE A 366 -16.48 18.94 8.88
CA ILE A 366 -16.42 17.93 9.94
C ILE A 366 -17.73 17.17 9.90
N ARG A 367 -17.69 15.83 9.80
CA ARG A 367 -18.86 14.98 9.97
C ARG A 367 -18.65 14.04 11.13
N PHE A 368 -19.71 13.80 11.89
CA PHE A 368 -19.69 12.86 13.01
C PHE A 368 -20.85 11.89 12.91
N GLY A 369 -20.56 10.64 13.18
CA GLY A 369 -21.55 9.57 13.26
C GLY A 369 -22.44 9.73 14.51
N SER A 370 -23.51 8.97 14.63
CA SER A 370 -24.31 8.92 15.84
C SER A 370 -23.50 8.33 17.00
N GLN A 371 -23.82 8.74 18.22
CA GLN A 371 -23.17 8.25 19.44
C GLN A 371 -23.18 6.72 19.49
N GLU A 372 -22.03 6.13 19.80
CA GLU A 372 -21.80 4.69 19.89
C GLU A 372 -22.18 3.89 18.63
N SER A 373 -22.22 4.54 17.46
CA SER A 373 -22.57 3.90 16.19
C SER A 373 -21.53 4.17 15.10
N LEU A 374 -21.08 3.11 14.44
CA LEU A 374 -20.28 3.19 13.22
C LEU A 374 -21.16 3.30 11.96
N LEU A 375 -22.46 2.98 12.07
CA LEU A 375 -23.31 2.76 10.92
C LEU A 375 -24.20 3.95 10.57
N THR A 376 -24.44 4.88 11.51
CA THR A 376 -25.40 5.96 11.35
C THR A 376 -24.69 7.30 11.14
N TRP A 377 -24.73 7.80 9.90
CA TRP A 377 -24.03 9.04 9.49
C TRP A 377 -24.96 10.11 8.96
N SER A 378 -26.18 9.77 8.57
CA SER A 378 -27.19 10.74 8.14
C SER A 378 -27.89 11.36 9.35
N ALA A 379 -27.89 12.67 9.43
CA ALA A 379 -28.53 13.43 10.51
C ALA A 379 -30.03 13.25 10.52
N SER A 380 -30.61 12.99 11.68
CA SER A 380 -32.06 12.90 11.88
C SER A 380 -32.47 13.42 13.26
N ALA A 381 -33.76 13.68 13.44
CA ALA A 381 -34.31 14.12 14.72
C ALA A 381 -34.16 13.09 15.87
N THR A 382 -33.79 11.84 15.55
CA THR A 382 -33.71 10.73 16.51
C THR A 382 -32.30 10.25 16.78
N ASN A 383 -31.28 10.83 16.14
CA ASN A 383 -29.88 10.48 16.33
C ASN A 383 -29.03 11.72 16.61
N SER A 384 -27.75 11.49 16.92
CA SER A 384 -26.79 12.55 17.18
C SER A 384 -25.75 12.73 16.05
N ALA A 385 -26.00 12.11 14.89
CA ALA A 385 -25.16 12.29 13.71
C ALA A 385 -25.37 13.71 13.12
N GLY A 386 -24.31 14.26 12.54
CA GLY A 386 -24.41 15.59 11.94
C GLY A 386 -23.10 16.02 11.28
N ASP A 387 -23.10 17.26 10.83
CA ASP A 387 -21.94 17.89 10.23
C ASP A 387 -21.79 19.35 10.70
N LEU A 388 -20.60 19.87 10.55
CA LEU A 388 -20.25 21.26 10.81
C LEU A 388 -19.15 21.69 9.84
N ARG A 389 -19.40 22.77 9.10
CA ARG A 389 -18.37 23.39 8.27
C ARG A 389 -17.73 24.55 9.00
N LEU A 390 -16.40 24.55 9.12
CA LEU A 390 -15.67 25.68 9.71
C LEU A 390 -15.70 26.89 8.75
N GLY A 391 -15.85 28.07 9.35
CA GLY A 391 -15.96 29.33 8.60
C GLY A 391 -14.63 30.05 8.36
N SER A 392 -13.51 29.51 8.84
CA SER A 392 -12.21 30.17 8.79
C SER A 392 -11.12 29.18 8.42
N GLY A 393 -10.27 29.55 7.47
CA GLY A 393 -9.20 28.74 6.93
C GLY A 393 -9.49 28.21 5.54
N SER A 394 -8.52 27.52 4.97
CA SER A 394 -8.63 26.80 3.69
C SER A 394 -8.73 25.29 3.88
N GLU A 395 -8.13 24.76 4.95
CA GLU A 395 -8.19 23.35 5.28
C GLU A 395 -7.97 23.07 6.78
N ILE A 396 -8.48 21.94 7.25
CA ILE A 396 -8.17 21.40 8.58
C ILE A 396 -6.81 20.70 8.50
N ILE A 397 -5.89 21.08 9.38
CA ILE A 397 -4.51 20.56 9.43
C ILE A 397 -4.39 19.45 10.46
N ALA A 398 -4.99 19.62 11.65
CA ALA A 398 -4.91 18.68 12.76
C ALA A 398 -6.15 18.74 13.64
N ALA A 399 -6.45 17.63 14.29
CA ALA A 399 -7.44 17.55 15.37
C ALA A 399 -6.84 16.78 16.54
N ILE A 400 -7.05 17.26 17.75
CA ILE A 400 -6.51 16.65 18.97
C ILE A 400 -7.58 16.64 20.03
N GLU A 401 -7.87 15.48 20.60
CA GLU A 401 -8.76 15.37 21.74
C GLU A 401 -8.07 15.82 23.03
N THR A 402 -8.80 16.56 23.83
CA THR A 402 -8.42 16.96 25.19
C THR A 402 -9.48 16.44 26.16
N LYS A 403 -9.27 16.59 27.46
CA LYS A 403 -10.19 16.07 28.48
C LYS A 403 -11.64 16.55 28.38
N GLN A 404 -11.90 17.68 27.74
CA GLN A 404 -13.23 18.31 27.72
C GLN A 404 -13.70 18.69 26.33
N GLN A 405 -12.81 18.81 25.37
CA GLN A 405 -13.12 19.31 24.03
C GLN A 405 -12.09 18.81 23.02
N ILE A 406 -12.47 18.84 21.76
CA ILE A 406 -11.59 18.53 20.64
C ILE A 406 -11.09 19.87 20.07
N MET A 407 -9.78 20.00 19.98
CA MET A 407 -9.13 21.16 19.38
C MET A 407 -8.91 20.89 17.89
N VAL A 408 -9.47 21.74 17.04
CA VAL A 408 -9.38 21.62 15.58
C VAL A 408 -8.56 22.79 15.05
N PHE A 409 -7.44 22.47 14.41
CA PHE A 409 -6.52 23.44 13.83
C PHE A 409 -6.76 23.53 12.33
N THR A 410 -7.05 24.72 11.85
CA THR A 410 -6.97 25.04 10.43
C THR A 410 -5.61 25.67 10.12
N ASP A 411 -5.34 25.97 8.87
CA ASP A 411 -4.15 26.70 8.43
C ASP A 411 -4.03 28.12 9.00
N VAL A 412 -5.12 28.71 9.51
CA VAL A 412 -5.16 30.11 9.99
C VAL A 412 -5.79 30.28 11.38
N SER A 413 -6.50 29.27 11.90
CA SER A 413 -7.28 29.43 13.15
C SER A 413 -7.34 28.15 13.97
N LEU A 414 -7.71 28.32 15.25
CA LEU A 414 -7.95 27.26 16.19
C LEU A 414 -9.42 27.30 16.61
N HIS A 415 -10.08 26.16 16.55
CA HIS A 415 -11.45 25.97 16.97
C HIS A 415 -11.52 24.94 18.10
N ALA A 416 -12.51 25.10 18.98
CA ALA A 416 -12.82 24.12 20.01
C ALA A 416 -14.19 23.51 19.70
N MET A 417 -14.26 22.17 19.64
CA MET A 417 -15.47 21.41 19.46
C MET A 417 -15.80 20.68 20.76
N GLN A 418 -17.03 20.82 21.24
CA GLN A 418 -17.50 20.18 22.45
C GLN A 418 -18.90 19.62 22.22
N PHE A 419 -19.12 18.38 22.64
CA PHE A 419 -20.45 17.78 22.66
C PHE A 419 -21.21 18.27 23.90
N LEU A 420 -22.37 18.91 23.67
CA LEU A 420 -23.21 19.47 24.71
C LEU A 420 -24.42 18.59 25.03
N GLY A 421 -24.56 17.47 24.36
CA GLY A 421 -25.70 16.57 24.48
C GLY A 421 -26.81 16.87 23.45
N PRO A 422 -27.75 15.90 23.23
CA PRO A 422 -28.87 16.14 22.34
C PRO A 422 -29.72 17.32 22.83
N PRO A 423 -30.27 18.16 21.92
CA PRO A 423 -30.26 18.07 20.46
C PRO A 423 -29.12 18.87 19.79
N PHE A 424 -27.99 19.14 20.45
CA PHE A 424 -26.90 20.01 19.95
C PHE A 424 -25.57 19.27 19.86
#